data_7361611ee0ac3330d18730e366feb6f0
#
_entry.id   7361611ee0ac3330d18730e366feb6f0
#
_cell.length_a   1.000
_cell.length_b   1.000
_cell.length_c   1.000
_cell.angle_alpha   90.00
_cell.angle_beta   90.00
_cell.angle_gamma   90.00
#
_symmetry.space_group_name_H-M   'P 1'
#
loop_
_entity.id
_entity.type
_entity.pdbx_description
1 polymer ?
#
loop_
_entity_poly.entity_id
_entity_poly.type
_entity_poly.pdbx_seq_one_letter_code
_entity_poly.pdbx_strand_id
1 'polypeptide(L)'
;MARNGKSISVKIATPKVIKALETKLVELETNYANQEANEAKYQKAYEKHKKEIIAYAIANVKKAENFRTNYRSWNNSLNIDFDLTVSESELPKAPEREFEQIGHHTYREMKEEIENAIRILKMTDEETVNTSTYNAVARYL
;
A
#
# COMPACT_ATOMS: atom_id res chain seq x y z
N MET A 1 -42.08 -23.11 7.30
CA MET A 1 -41.20 -23.06 7.15
C MET A 1 -40.47 -22.39 7.80
N ALA A 2 -39.97 -22.74 8.25
CA ALA A 2 -39.27 -22.09 9.01
C ALA A 2 -38.19 -21.46 8.44
N ARG A 3 -38.08 -20.51 8.53
CA ARG A 3 -37.19 -19.94 8.14
C ARG A 3 -36.23 -20.01 8.92
N ASN A 4 -35.50 -20.46 8.72
CA ASN A 4 -34.47 -20.59 9.38
C ASN A 4 -33.53 -19.66 9.25
N GLY A 5 -33.70 -18.74 8.60
CA GLY A 5 -32.82 -17.77 8.51
C GLY A 5 -32.65 -17.02 9.71
N LYS A 6 -31.99 -17.45 10.57
CA LYS A 6 -31.63 -16.66 11.62
C LYS A 6 -30.58 -15.73 11.17
N SER A 7 -30.93 -14.55 10.82
CA SER A 7 -29.98 -13.52 10.67
C SER A 7 -29.41 -13.24 12.06
N ILE A 8 -28.17 -13.42 12.22
CA ILE A 8 -27.46 -13.00 13.41
C ILE A 8 -27.37 -11.49 13.34
N SER A 9 -28.19 -10.82 14.10
CA SER A 9 -28.04 -9.38 14.19
C SER A 9 -27.04 -9.12 15.30
N VAL A 10 -25.86 -8.68 14.88
CA VAL A 10 -24.87 -8.22 15.82
C VAL A 10 -25.21 -6.78 16.16
N LYS A 11 -25.47 -6.54 17.43
CA LYS A 11 -25.70 -5.17 17.92
C LYS A 11 -24.43 -4.66 18.53
N ILE A 12 -23.86 -3.64 17.92
CA ILE A 12 -22.65 -3.01 18.41
C ILE A 12 -23.04 -1.64 18.98
N ALA A 13 -22.53 -1.33 20.14
CA ALA A 13 -22.82 -0.04 20.79
C ALA A 13 -22.35 1.13 19.90
N THR A 14 -23.24 2.09 19.68
CA THR A 14 -22.96 3.26 18.86
C THR A 14 -21.66 3.97 19.26
N PRO A 15 -21.37 4.22 20.56
CA PRO A 15 -20.09 4.83 20.94
C PRO A 15 -18.87 4.06 20.53
N LYS A 16 -18.94 2.72 20.47
CA LYS A 16 -17.82 1.89 20.02
C LYS A 16 -17.54 2.08 18.52
N VAL A 17 -18.60 2.17 17.72
CA VAL A 17 -18.47 2.40 16.28
C VAL A 17 -17.88 3.78 16.02
N ILE A 18 -18.38 4.79 16.73
CA ILE A 18 -17.87 6.17 16.62
C ILE A 18 -16.39 6.20 16.96
N LYS A 19 -15.99 5.58 18.07
CA LYS A 19 -14.59 5.54 18.48
C LYS A 19 -13.70 4.84 17.47
N ALA A 20 -14.17 3.73 16.92
CA ALA A 20 -13.44 2.99 15.88
C ALA A 20 -13.25 3.83 14.62
N LEU A 21 -14.29 4.57 14.21
CA LEU A 21 -14.20 5.48 13.06
C LEU A 21 -13.27 6.65 13.32
N GLU A 22 -13.31 7.21 14.51
CA GLU A 22 -12.40 8.29 14.89
C GLU A 22 -10.94 7.83 14.88
N THR A 23 -10.68 6.62 15.38
CA THR A 23 -9.35 6.00 15.33
C THR A 23 -8.90 5.82 13.89
N LYS A 24 -9.79 5.32 13.04
CA LYS A 24 -9.48 5.12 11.62
C LYS A 24 -9.20 6.43 10.90
N LEU A 25 -9.93 7.47 11.25
CA LEU A 25 -9.70 8.80 10.68
C LEU A 25 -8.30 9.33 11.06
N VAL A 26 -7.91 9.17 12.32
CA VAL A 26 -6.57 9.58 12.77
C VAL A 26 -5.49 8.77 12.05
N GLU A 27 -5.67 7.47 11.89
CA GLU A 27 -4.74 6.62 11.13
C GLU A 27 -4.61 7.09 9.68
N LEU A 28 -5.73 7.38 9.04
CA LEU A 28 -5.76 7.85 7.66
C LEU A 28 -5.00 9.17 7.51
N GLU A 29 -5.28 10.13 8.38
CA GLU A 29 -4.62 11.43 8.37
C GLU A 29 -3.12 11.31 8.62
N THR A 30 -2.73 10.47 9.59
CA THR A 30 -1.33 10.25 9.93
C THR A 30 -0.59 9.58 8.78
N ASN A 31 -1.17 8.54 8.20
CA ASN A 31 -0.56 7.82 7.08
C ASN A 31 -0.42 8.73 5.85
N TYR A 32 -1.43 9.55 5.59
CA TYR A 32 -1.36 10.48 4.48
C TYR A 32 -0.29 11.56 4.69
N ALA A 33 -0.22 12.12 5.90
CA ALA A 33 0.78 13.13 6.24
C ALA A 33 2.22 12.58 6.14
N ASN A 34 2.40 11.30 6.47
CA ASN A 34 3.71 10.66 6.43
C ASN A 34 4.04 10.01 5.09
N GLN A 35 3.10 10.00 4.16
CA GLN A 35 3.24 9.30 2.88
C GLN A 35 4.49 9.73 2.09
N GLU A 36 4.74 11.02 2.05
CA GLU A 36 5.88 11.57 1.32
C GLU A 36 7.20 11.13 1.94
N ALA A 37 7.30 11.21 3.27
CA ALA A 37 8.48 10.78 4.00
C ALA A 37 8.70 9.26 3.88
N ASN A 38 7.63 8.48 3.93
CA ASN A 38 7.69 7.02 3.77
C ASN A 38 8.15 6.64 2.37
N GLU A 39 7.67 7.35 1.34
CA GLU A 39 8.11 7.12 -0.03
C GLU A 39 9.57 7.48 -0.23
N ALA A 40 10.02 8.60 0.34
CA ALA A 40 11.43 9.00 0.27
C ALA A 40 12.34 7.94 0.92
N LYS A 41 11.92 7.38 2.05
CA LYS A 41 12.63 6.30 2.73
C LYS A 41 12.67 5.03 1.87
N TYR A 42 11.55 4.68 1.26
CA TYR A 42 11.49 3.54 0.34
C TYR A 42 12.42 3.76 -0.85
N GLN A 43 12.42 4.93 -1.45
CA GLN A 43 13.27 5.24 -2.60
C GLN A 43 14.76 5.12 -2.26
N LYS A 44 15.15 5.56 -1.08
CA LYS A 44 16.53 5.39 -0.61
C LYS A 44 16.91 3.92 -0.47
N ALA A 45 16.02 3.13 0.11
CA ALA A 45 16.22 1.69 0.26
C ALA A 45 16.30 1.01 -1.11
N TYR A 46 15.47 1.41 -2.05
CA TYR A 46 15.46 0.88 -3.40
C TYR A 46 16.75 1.22 -4.16
N GLU A 47 17.24 2.47 -4.04
CA GLU A 47 18.48 2.88 -4.67
C GLU A 47 19.68 2.10 -4.11
N LYS A 48 19.70 1.86 -2.80
CA LYS A 48 20.72 1.04 -2.16
C LYS A 48 20.66 -0.39 -2.70
N HIS A 49 19.48 -0.97 -2.77
CA HIS A 49 19.27 -2.31 -3.31
C HIS A 49 19.76 -2.41 -4.75
N LYS A 50 19.43 -1.41 -5.57
CA LYS A 50 19.86 -1.32 -6.96
C LYS A 50 21.38 -1.31 -7.09
N LYS A 51 22.06 -0.54 -6.24
CA LYS A 51 23.53 -0.52 -6.20
C LYS A 51 24.12 -1.87 -5.82
N GLU A 52 23.50 -2.57 -4.89
CA GLU A 52 23.93 -3.90 -4.48
C GLU A 52 23.78 -4.91 -5.62
N ILE A 53 22.69 -4.82 -6.38
CA ILE A 53 22.47 -5.66 -7.57
C ILE A 53 23.52 -5.39 -8.64
N ILE A 54 23.81 -4.12 -8.89
CA ILE A 54 24.83 -3.72 -9.87
C ILE A 54 26.22 -4.21 -9.44
N ALA A 55 26.58 -4.07 -8.16
CA ALA A 55 27.85 -4.56 -7.63
C ALA A 55 27.96 -6.08 -7.78
N TYR A 56 26.87 -6.81 -7.54
CA TYR A 56 26.85 -8.25 -7.75
C TYR A 56 27.07 -8.59 -9.23
N ALA A 57 26.41 -7.88 -10.12
CA ALA A 57 26.57 -8.10 -11.57
C ALA A 57 28.01 -7.86 -12.02
N ILE A 58 28.64 -6.80 -11.54
CA ILE A 58 30.04 -6.49 -11.87
C ILE A 58 30.96 -7.58 -11.35
N ALA A 59 30.76 -8.06 -10.12
CA ALA A 59 31.55 -9.12 -9.53
C ALA A 59 31.41 -10.46 -10.25
N ASN A 60 30.30 -10.69 -10.90
CA ASN A 60 29.98 -11.97 -11.55
C ASN A 60 29.91 -11.89 -13.08
N VAL A 61 30.42 -10.82 -13.67
CA VAL A 61 30.35 -10.60 -15.13
C VAL A 61 30.96 -11.75 -15.94
N LYS A 62 31.91 -12.46 -15.36
CA LYS A 62 32.54 -13.60 -16.03
C LYS A 62 31.57 -14.76 -16.28
N LYS A 63 30.47 -14.80 -15.53
CA LYS A 63 29.43 -15.82 -15.70
C LYS A 63 28.36 -15.39 -16.71
N ALA A 64 28.49 -14.19 -17.28
CA ALA A 64 27.56 -13.69 -18.25
C ALA A 64 27.61 -14.46 -19.56
N GLU A 65 26.44 -14.56 -20.22
CA GLU A 65 26.29 -15.27 -21.46
C GLU A 65 25.60 -14.37 -22.49
N ASN A 66 25.58 -14.83 -23.76
CA ASN A 66 24.87 -14.14 -24.83
C ASN A 66 25.31 -12.69 -25.03
N PHE A 67 26.61 -12.47 -25.12
CA PHE A 67 27.13 -11.13 -25.37
C PHE A 67 26.70 -10.65 -26.75
N ARG A 68 26.16 -9.44 -26.80
CA ARG A 68 25.68 -8.78 -28.00
C ARG A 68 26.36 -7.43 -28.16
N THR A 69 26.73 -7.09 -29.39
CA THR A 69 27.32 -5.81 -29.69
C THR A 69 26.36 -4.97 -30.53
N ASN A 70 26.28 -3.69 -30.22
CA ASN A 70 25.41 -2.77 -30.93
C ASN A 70 26.14 -1.45 -31.18
N TYR A 71 26.43 -1.19 -32.48
CA TYR A 71 27.12 0.02 -32.88
C TYR A 71 26.14 1.19 -32.97
N ARG A 72 26.54 2.29 -32.37
CA ARG A 72 25.83 3.56 -32.53
C ARG A 72 26.70 4.48 -33.38
N SER A 73 26.46 4.49 -34.70
CA SER A 73 27.29 5.21 -35.62
C SER A 73 27.26 6.72 -35.44
N TRP A 74 26.20 7.26 -34.86
CA TRP A 74 26.05 8.70 -34.70
C TRP A 74 26.91 9.32 -33.58
N ASN A 75 27.43 8.51 -32.66
CA ASN A 75 28.33 8.99 -31.59
C ASN A 75 29.59 8.13 -31.45
N ASN A 76 29.91 7.31 -32.43
CA ASN A 76 31.08 6.42 -32.44
C ASN A 76 31.18 5.55 -31.17
N SER A 77 30.06 5.11 -30.63
CA SER A 77 30.04 4.24 -29.44
C SER A 77 29.60 2.83 -29.77
N LEU A 78 30.06 1.91 -28.95
CA LEU A 78 29.67 0.51 -29.05
C LEU A 78 29.06 0.11 -27.71
N ASN A 79 27.83 -0.39 -27.75
CA ASN A 79 27.19 -0.97 -26.57
C ASN A 79 27.38 -2.46 -26.59
N ILE A 80 27.71 -3.01 -25.43
CA ILE A 80 27.84 -4.45 -25.24
C ILE A 80 26.76 -4.85 -24.24
N ASP A 81 25.84 -5.72 -24.69
CA ASP A 81 24.79 -6.26 -23.84
C ASP A 81 25.09 -7.71 -23.52
N PHE A 82 24.68 -8.17 -22.40
CA PHE A 82 24.85 -9.56 -22.00
C PHE A 82 23.73 -9.97 -21.06
N ASP A 83 23.57 -11.28 -20.89
CA ASP A 83 22.62 -11.84 -19.96
C ASP A 83 23.38 -12.42 -18.77
N LEU A 84 22.97 -12.05 -17.58
CA LEU A 84 23.50 -12.61 -16.35
C LEU A 84 22.33 -13.13 -15.53
N THR A 85 22.23 -14.46 -15.44
CA THR A 85 21.17 -15.10 -14.68
C THR A 85 21.66 -15.40 -13.28
N VAL A 86 20.91 -14.97 -12.30
CA VAL A 86 21.27 -15.11 -10.89
C VAL A 86 20.09 -15.75 -10.15
N SER A 87 20.40 -16.63 -9.22
CA SER A 87 19.38 -17.17 -8.34
C SER A 87 18.93 -16.11 -7.34
N GLU A 88 17.62 -16.00 -7.13
CA GLU A 88 17.08 -15.04 -6.16
C GLU A 88 17.68 -15.19 -4.76
N SER A 89 18.04 -16.41 -4.37
CA SER A 89 18.65 -16.69 -3.08
C SER A 89 20.02 -16.03 -2.88
N GLU A 90 20.70 -15.69 -3.97
CA GLU A 90 22.02 -15.06 -3.93
C GLU A 90 21.94 -13.53 -3.89
N LEU A 91 20.77 -12.98 -4.13
CA LEU A 91 20.56 -11.53 -4.18
C LEU A 91 20.00 -11.01 -2.86
N PRO A 92 20.32 -9.77 -2.50
CA PRO A 92 19.67 -9.14 -1.35
C PRO A 92 18.17 -8.98 -1.63
N LYS A 93 17.38 -9.09 -0.59
CA LYS A 93 15.92 -8.96 -0.72
C LYS A 93 15.56 -7.53 -1.11
N ALA A 94 14.65 -7.39 -2.08
CA ALA A 94 14.17 -6.09 -2.48
C ALA A 94 13.35 -5.44 -1.37
N PRO A 95 13.45 -4.11 -1.18
CA PRO A 95 12.64 -3.43 -0.20
C PRO A 95 11.18 -3.45 -0.62
N GLU A 96 10.29 -3.51 0.37
CA GLU A 96 8.86 -3.47 0.15
C GLU A 96 8.29 -2.16 0.71
N ARG A 97 7.25 -1.66 0.08
CA ARG A 97 6.55 -0.49 0.61
C ARG A 97 5.73 -0.92 1.81
N GLU A 98 5.92 -0.23 2.93
CA GLU A 98 5.18 -0.54 4.16
C GLU A 98 3.74 -0.03 4.11
N PHE A 99 3.49 1.01 3.33
CA PHE A 99 2.18 1.63 3.24
C PHE A 99 1.79 1.86 1.79
N GLU A 100 0.49 1.67 1.51
CA GLU A 100 -0.05 2.02 0.21
C GLU A 100 -0.10 3.53 0.06
N GLN A 101 0.24 4.01 -1.12
CA GLN A 101 0.10 5.42 -1.42
C GLN A 101 -1.29 5.68 -1.97
N ILE A 102 -1.92 6.74 -1.46
CA ILE A 102 -3.22 7.16 -1.96
C ILE A 102 -3.10 8.57 -2.52
N GLY A 103 -3.85 8.85 -3.58
CA GLY A 103 -3.93 10.17 -4.16
C GLY A 103 -4.71 11.12 -3.26
N HIS A 104 -4.51 12.41 -3.45
CA HIS A 104 -5.19 13.45 -2.68
C HIS A 104 -6.73 13.35 -2.79
N HIS A 105 -7.23 13.06 -3.97
CA HIS A 105 -8.67 12.91 -4.18
C HIS A 105 -9.24 11.73 -3.38
N THR A 106 -8.59 10.58 -3.44
CA THR A 106 -8.99 9.39 -2.70
C THR A 106 -8.95 9.64 -1.19
N TYR A 107 -7.90 10.31 -0.72
CA TYR A 107 -7.77 10.68 0.68
C TYR A 107 -8.94 11.56 1.13
N ARG A 108 -9.28 12.59 0.36
CA ARG A 108 -10.39 13.49 0.68
C ARG A 108 -11.72 12.76 0.72
N GLU A 109 -11.98 11.89 -0.25
CA GLU A 109 -13.22 11.11 -0.28
C GLU A 109 -13.35 10.22 0.95
N MET A 110 -12.32 9.47 1.29
CA MET A 110 -12.33 8.60 2.46
C MET A 110 -12.53 9.39 3.74
N LYS A 111 -11.84 10.51 3.86
CA LYS A 111 -11.95 11.38 5.02
C LYS A 111 -13.37 11.92 5.17
N GLU A 112 -13.95 12.44 4.10
CA GLU A 112 -15.31 12.97 4.12
C GLU A 112 -16.34 11.90 4.45
N GLU A 113 -16.20 10.71 3.90
CA GLU A 113 -17.12 9.61 4.18
C GLU A 113 -17.04 9.18 5.65
N ILE A 114 -15.85 9.08 6.21
CA ILE A 114 -15.66 8.73 7.62
C ILE A 114 -16.23 9.81 8.52
N GLU A 115 -15.92 11.08 8.23
CA GLU A 115 -16.44 12.21 9.01
C GLU A 115 -17.96 12.28 8.96
N ASN A 116 -18.56 12.04 7.79
CA ASN A 116 -20.02 12.01 7.64
C ASN A 116 -20.65 10.87 8.42
N ALA A 117 -20.03 9.68 8.39
CA ALA A 117 -20.50 8.54 9.16
C ALA A 117 -20.48 8.83 10.66
N ILE A 118 -19.40 9.43 11.16
CA ILE A 118 -19.28 9.83 12.56
C ILE A 118 -20.38 10.83 12.91
N ARG A 119 -20.57 11.84 12.07
CA ARG A 119 -21.59 12.88 12.32
C ARG A 119 -22.98 12.29 12.39
N ILE A 120 -23.33 11.42 11.47
CA ILE A 120 -24.65 10.77 11.43
C ILE A 120 -24.86 9.94 12.70
N LEU A 121 -23.84 9.17 13.10
CA LEU A 121 -23.92 8.34 14.30
C LEU A 121 -24.03 9.19 15.59
N LYS A 122 -23.39 10.34 15.63
CA LYS A 122 -23.52 11.26 16.78
C LYS A 122 -24.89 11.92 16.86
N MET A 123 -25.59 12.02 15.73
CA MET A 123 -26.92 12.61 15.67
C MET A 123 -28.02 11.61 15.98
N THR A 124 -27.72 10.33 15.98
CA THR A 124 -28.74 9.33 16.27
C THR A 124 -28.92 9.15 17.77
N ASP A 125 -30.16 8.91 18.19
CA ASP A 125 -30.48 8.66 19.59
C ASP A 125 -30.39 7.17 19.91
N GLU A 126 -30.09 6.33 18.94
CA GLU A 126 -30.01 4.91 19.15
C GLU A 126 -28.72 4.50 19.86
N GLU A 127 -28.86 3.66 20.89
CA GLU A 127 -27.72 3.18 21.67
C GLU A 127 -26.87 2.15 20.90
N THR A 128 -27.47 1.48 19.92
CA THR A 128 -26.80 0.46 19.12
C THR A 128 -26.96 0.72 17.64
N VAL A 129 -25.94 0.33 16.88
CA VAL A 129 -25.95 0.46 15.43
C VAL A 129 -26.61 -0.79 14.84
N ASN A 130 -27.59 -0.59 13.95
CA ASN A 130 -28.21 -1.73 13.29
C ASN A 130 -27.29 -2.31 12.20
N THR A 131 -27.64 -3.50 11.72
CA THR A 131 -26.82 -4.22 10.73
C THR A 131 -26.62 -3.41 9.45
N SER A 132 -27.67 -2.74 8.98
CA SER A 132 -27.59 -1.94 7.76
C SER A 132 -26.60 -0.78 7.91
N THR A 133 -26.68 -0.04 9.01
CA THR A 133 -25.77 1.07 9.29
C THR A 133 -24.34 0.57 9.50
N TYR A 134 -24.17 -0.54 10.23
CA TYR A 134 -22.86 -1.14 10.41
C TYR A 134 -22.22 -1.52 9.08
N ASN A 135 -22.98 -2.17 8.20
CA ASN A 135 -22.46 -2.56 6.90
C ASN A 135 -22.05 -1.36 6.04
N ALA A 136 -22.74 -0.24 6.18
CA ALA A 136 -22.38 0.96 5.44
C ALA A 136 -21.05 1.56 5.87
N VAL A 137 -20.64 1.35 7.11
CA VAL A 137 -19.38 1.91 7.65
C VAL A 137 -18.28 0.86 7.86
N ALA A 138 -18.62 -0.42 7.76
CA ALA A 138 -17.70 -1.52 8.07
C ALA A 138 -16.42 -1.51 7.24
N ARG A 139 -16.48 -1.03 6.02
CA ARG A 139 -15.31 -0.95 5.14
C ARG A 139 -14.23 0.00 5.66
N TYR A 140 -14.58 0.90 6.60
CA TYR A 140 -13.61 1.82 7.20
C TYR A 140 -13.10 1.33 8.55
N LEU A 141 -13.60 0.22 9.02
CA LEU A 141 -13.21 -0.39 10.28
C LEU A 141 -12.25 -1.59 10.05
#